data_fa95f0c03cb70f49299049ae4be1df30
#
_entry.id   fa95f0c03cb70f49299049ae4be1df30
#
_cell.length_a   1.000
_cell.length_b   1.000
_cell.length_c   1.000
_cell.angle_alpha   90.00
_cell.angle_beta   90.00
_cell.angle_gamma   90.00
#
_symmetry.space_group_name_H-M   'P 1'
#
loop_
_entity.id
_entity.type
_entity.pdbx_description
1 polymer ?
#
loop_
_entity_poly.entity_id
_entity_poly.type
_entity_poly.pdbx_seq_one_letter_code
_entity_poly.pdbx_strand_id
1 'polypeptide(L)'
;MPICLLHAVCRHINNEHIIMGLLEFNKLPINTLVGADWRTFKAITGGREIDAAYTGKYRLTKAVCRLLSTLAPLQDKRYEKLLANKPLEHDPVFILGHWRSGTTFVHNVFSCDSHFGYNTTYQTVFPHLMMWGQPFFKKNMSWLMPDKRPTDNMELAVDLPQEEEFALANIMPYTYYNF
;
A
#
# COMPACT_ATOMS: atom_id res chain seq x y z
N MET A 1 -28.61 20.48 -12.79
CA MET A 1 -28.79 19.08 -13.17
C MET A 1 -27.45 18.50 -13.48
N PRO A 2 -26.89 17.69 -12.61
CA PRO A 2 -26.33 16.41 -12.96
C PRO A 2 -26.40 15.41 -11.78
N ILE A 3 -27.59 14.83 -11.54
CA ILE A 3 -27.79 13.78 -10.53
C ILE A 3 -27.80 12.39 -11.19
N CYS A 4 -27.68 12.32 -12.51
CA CYS A 4 -27.87 11.08 -13.26
C CYS A 4 -26.62 10.19 -13.41
N LEU A 5 -25.41 10.68 -13.08
CA LEU A 5 -24.19 9.87 -13.22
C LEU A 5 -23.90 8.99 -11.99
N LEU A 6 -24.42 9.36 -10.82
CA LEU A 6 -24.18 8.60 -9.57
C LEU A 6 -24.97 7.28 -9.53
N HIS A 7 -26.09 7.18 -10.25
CA HIS A 7 -26.96 5.98 -10.24
C HIS A 7 -26.51 4.86 -11.20
N ALA A 8 -25.65 5.19 -12.17
CA ALA A 8 -25.13 4.19 -13.12
C ALA A 8 -23.94 3.38 -12.56
N VAL A 9 -23.19 3.96 -11.62
CA VAL A 9 -22.01 3.30 -11.02
C VAL A 9 -22.40 2.25 -9.97
N CYS A 10 -23.58 2.37 -9.36
CA CYS A 10 -24.00 1.50 -8.25
C CYS A 10 -24.60 0.14 -8.67
N ARG A 11 -24.87 -0.11 -9.96
CA ARG A 11 -25.67 -1.28 -10.40
C ARG A 11 -24.89 -2.48 -10.93
N HIS A 12 -23.56 -2.45 -11.00
CA HIS A 12 -22.79 -3.56 -11.60
C HIS A 12 -21.51 -3.93 -10.82
N ILE A 13 -21.65 -4.07 -9.51
CA ILE A 13 -20.60 -4.78 -8.77
C ILE A 13 -21.08 -6.24 -8.63
N ASN A 14 -20.89 -7.01 -9.68
CA ASN A 14 -21.05 -8.45 -9.60
C ASN A 14 -19.96 -9.01 -8.67
N ASN A 15 -20.35 -9.90 -7.77
CA ASN A 15 -19.44 -10.67 -6.90
C ASN A 15 -18.30 -11.36 -7.68
N GLU A 16 -18.49 -11.62 -8.97
CA GLU A 16 -17.46 -12.17 -9.86
C GLU A 16 -16.24 -11.28 -10.03
N HIS A 17 -16.40 -9.95 -10.04
CA HIS A 17 -15.26 -9.02 -10.14
C HIS A 17 -14.41 -8.98 -8.87
N ILE A 18 -15.04 -9.16 -7.70
CA ILE A 18 -14.31 -9.22 -6.42
C ILE A 18 -13.50 -10.52 -6.34
N ILE A 19 -14.11 -11.64 -6.72
CA ILE A 19 -13.45 -12.96 -6.73
C ILE A 19 -12.32 -12.98 -7.77
N MET A 20 -12.53 -12.41 -8.96
CA MET A 20 -11.51 -12.32 -10.01
C MET A 20 -10.34 -11.43 -9.58
N GLY A 21 -10.62 -10.31 -8.91
CA GLY A 21 -9.59 -9.45 -8.33
C GLY A 21 -8.74 -10.15 -7.29
N LEU A 22 -9.35 -10.91 -6.37
CA LEU A 22 -8.62 -11.73 -5.40
C LEU A 22 -7.77 -12.82 -6.06
N LEU A 23 -8.27 -13.43 -7.14
CA LEU A 23 -7.53 -14.43 -7.91
C LEU A 23 -6.31 -13.82 -8.63
N GLU A 24 -6.38 -12.57 -9.10
CA GLU A 24 -5.26 -11.89 -9.74
C GLU A 24 -4.18 -11.48 -8.73
N PHE A 25 -4.56 -11.02 -7.53
CA PHE A 25 -3.59 -10.82 -6.45
C PHE A 25 -2.85 -12.10 -6.07
N ASN A 26 -3.50 -13.25 -6.19
CA ASN A 26 -2.83 -14.53 -5.96
C ASN A 26 -1.78 -14.87 -7.03
N LYS A 27 -1.87 -14.28 -8.23
CA LYS A 27 -0.87 -14.49 -9.31
C LYS A 27 0.43 -13.70 -9.07
N LEU A 28 0.41 -12.65 -8.24
CA LEU A 28 1.63 -11.93 -7.91
C LEU A 28 2.62 -12.83 -7.18
N PRO A 29 3.91 -12.81 -7.53
CA PRO A 29 4.92 -13.67 -6.91
C PRO A 29 5.25 -13.29 -5.47
N ILE A 30 4.79 -12.14 -5.02
CA ILE A 30 5.04 -11.57 -3.69
C ILE A 30 3.73 -11.26 -2.95
N ASN A 31 3.80 -11.18 -1.63
CA ASN A 31 2.70 -10.77 -0.78
C ASN A 31 2.70 -9.26 -0.56
N THR A 32 1.58 -8.67 -0.14
CA THR A 32 1.45 -7.27 0.25
C THR A 32 2.39 -6.85 1.38
N LEU A 33 2.83 -7.79 2.21
CA LEU A 33 3.84 -7.59 3.25
C LEU A 33 5.27 -7.44 2.73
N VAL A 34 5.49 -7.35 1.44
CA VAL A 34 6.83 -7.26 0.83
C VAL A 34 7.65 -6.07 1.33
N GLY A 35 6.97 -4.99 1.72
CA GLY A 35 7.61 -3.78 2.27
C GLY A 35 7.72 -3.75 3.80
N ALA A 36 7.22 -4.76 4.49
CA ALA A 36 7.29 -4.82 5.94
C ALA A 36 8.73 -4.97 6.44
N ASP A 37 9.02 -4.42 7.62
CA ASP A 37 10.25 -4.72 8.30
C ASP A 37 10.26 -6.17 8.83
N TRP A 38 11.46 -6.65 9.17
CA TRP A 38 11.63 -8.03 9.63
C TRP A 38 10.86 -8.33 10.92
N ARG A 39 10.70 -7.35 11.81
CA ARG A 39 9.95 -7.52 13.07
C ARG A 39 8.47 -7.70 12.81
N THR A 40 7.89 -6.81 12.01
CA THR A 40 6.48 -6.86 11.60
C THR A 40 6.17 -8.13 10.82
N PHE A 41 7.00 -8.48 9.82
CA PHE A 41 6.83 -9.72 9.07
C PHE A 41 6.83 -10.95 9.98
N LYS A 42 7.76 -11.02 10.93
CA LYS A 42 7.86 -12.13 11.90
C LYS A 42 6.69 -12.18 12.87
N ALA A 43 6.20 -11.01 13.32
CA ALA A 43 5.05 -10.93 14.21
C ALA A 43 3.76 -11.43 13.53
N ILE A 44 3.58 -11.09 12.24
CA ILE A 44 2.39 -11.50 11.48
C ILE A 44 2.43 -12.98 11.10
N THR A 45 3.60 -13.48 10.67
CA THR A 45 3.73 -14.85 10.13
C THR A 45 4.19 -15.89 11.14
N GLY A 46 4.70 -15.45 12.30
CA GLY A 46 5.25 -16.34 13.33
C GLY A 46 4.18 -17.24 13.94
N GLY A 47 4.48 -18.54 14.00
CA GLY A 47 3.55 -19.54 14.56
C GLY A 47 2.36 -19.91 13.68
N ARG A 48 2.26 -19.34 12.47
CA ARG A 48 1.21 -19.71 11.51
C ARG A 48 1.73 -20.79 10.55
N GLU A 49 0.90 -21.77 10.27
CA GLU A 49 1.17 -22.74 9.21
C GLU A 49 0.98 -22.07 7.85
N ILE A 50 1.94 -22.29 6.97
CA ILE A 50 1.91 -21.76 5.61
C ILE A 50 1.53 -22.91 4.68
N ASP A 51 0.41 -22.76 3.99
CA ASP A 51 -0.03 -23.72 2.99
C ASP A 51 1.07 -23.97 1.95
N ALA A 52 1.22 -25.23 1.54
CA ALA A 52 2.23 -25.67 0.59
C ALA A 52 2.17 -24.87 -0.73
N ALA A 53 0.97 -24.53 -1.19
CA ALA A 53 0.75 -23.72 -2.41
C ALA A 53 1.39 -22.33 -2.33
N TYR A 54 1.52 -21.75 -1.14
CA TYR A 54 2.05 -20.40 -0.92
C TYR A 54 3.49 -20.37 -0.38
N THR A 55 4.11 -21.52 -0.17
CA THR A 55 5.48 -21.61 0.40
C THR A 55 6.52 -20.82 -0.44
N GLY A 56 6.44 -20.89 -1.77
CA GLY A 56 7.34 -20.15 -2.65
C GLY A 56 7.20 -18.64 -2.47
N LYS A 57 5.97 -18.15 -2.49
CA LYS A 57 5.61 -16.74 -2.28
C LYS A 57 6.07 -16.25 -0.89
N TYR A 58 5.83 -17.05 0.14
CA TYR A 58 6.29 -16.76 1.51
C TYR A 58 7.81 -16.64 1.58
N ARG A 59 8.56 -17.59 1.01
CA ARG A 59 10.03 -17.58 1.02
C ARG A 59 10.60 -16.36 0.31
N LEU A 60 10.03 -16.00 -0.84
CA LEU A 60 10.45 -14.82 -1.60
C LEU A 60 10.16 -13.54 -0.80
N THR A 61 8.93 -13.36 -0.31
CA THR A 61 8.55 -12.21 0.51
C THR A 61 9.46 -12.09 1.73
N LYS A 62 9.71 -13.19 2.43
CA LYS A 62 10.62 -13.26 3.59
C LYS A 62 12.03 -12.80 3.26
N ALA A 63 12.58 -13.22 2.11
CA ALA A 63 13.92 -12.83 1.68
C ALA A 63 13.98 -11.32 1.38
N VAL A 64 12.95 -10.79 0.68
CA VAL A 64 12.85 -9.37 0.37
C VAL A 64 12.72 -8.54 1.66
N CYS A 65 11.83 -8.90 2.58
CA CYS A 65 11.67 -8.20 3.86
C CYS A 65 12.99 -8.15 4.65
N ARG A 66 13.75 -9.25 4.67
CA ARG A 66 15.07 -9.27 5.30
C ARG A 66 16.04 -8.30 4.66
N LEU A 67 16.11 -8.31 3.33
CA LEU A 67 17.00 -7.41 2.59
C LEU A 67 16.61 -5.94 2.83
N LEU A 68 15.32 -5.61 2.71
CA LEU A 68 14.82 -4.24 2.92
C LEU A 68 15.07 -3.75 4.35
N SER A 69 14.92 -4.63 5.35
CA SER A 69 15.22 -4.30 6.75
C SER A 69 16.70 -3.96 6.99
N THR A 70 17.62 -4.49 6.20
CA THR A 70 19.03 -4.10 6.27
C THR A 70 19.32 -2.74 5.64
N LEU A 71 18.46 -2.31 4.70
CA LEU A 71 18.58 -1.02 4.02
C LEU A 71 17.86 0.13 4.74
N ALA A 72 16.84 -0.17 5.54
CA ALA A 72 16.07 0.82 6.29
C ALA A 72 16.93 1.80 7.11
N PRO A 73 17.97 1.36 7.85
CA PRO A 73 18.84 2.27 8.60
C PRO A 73 19.60 3.30 7.75
N LEU A 74 19.72 3.07 6.44
CA LEU A 74 20.34 4.05 5.53
C LEU A 74 19.42 5.25 5.32
N GLN A 75 18.11 5.01 5.23
CA GLN A 75 17.11 6.07 5.19
C GLN A 75 17.13 6.86 6.51
N ASP A 76 17.05 6.15 7.65
CA ASP A 76 16.98 6.77 8.96
C ASP A 76 18.19 7.69 9.19
N LYS A 77 19.40 7.21 8.98
CA LYS A 77 20.63 8.00 9.11
C LYS A 77 20.64 9.24 8.23
N ARG A 78 20.08 9.15 7.02
CA ARG A 78 20.09 10.26 6.07
C ARG A 78 19.07 11.34 6.40
N TYR A 79 17.88 10.92 6.84
CA TYR A 79 16.74 11.82 6.98
C TYR A 79 16.39 12.17 8.43
N GLU A 80 16.89 11.43 9.43
CA GLU A 80 16.66 11.69 10.85
C GLU A 80 16.94 13.14 11.23
N LYS A 81 18.09 13.68 10.83
CA LYS A 81 18.47 15.09 11.11
C LYS A 81 17.56 16.10 10.42
N LEU A 82 17.03 15.77 9.26
CA LEU A 82 16.14 16.64 8.50
C LEU A 82 14.73 16.67 9.10
N LEU A 83 14.29 15.54 9.66
CA LEU A 83 12.94 15.35 10.20
C LEU A 83 12.84 15.74 11.68
N ALA A 84 13.90 15.52 12.46
CA ALA A 84 13.90 15.74 13.92
C ALA A 84 13.56 17.18 14.35
N ASN A 85 13.81 18.17 13.50
CA ASN A 85 13.60 19.59 13.80
C ASN A 85 12.52 20.25 12.93
N LYS A 86 11.76 19.48 12.16
CA LYS A 86 10.65 20.02 11.37
C LYS A 86 9.34 19.69 12.05
N PRO A 87 8.68 20.66 12.70
CA PRO A 87 7.29 20.49 13.13
C PRO A 87 6.39 20.31 11.91
N LEU A 88 5.27 19.66 12.09
CA LEU A 88 4.21 19.67 11.08
C LEU A 88 3.76 21.14 10.88
N GLU A 89 3.81 21.61 9.65
CA GLU A 89 3.40 22.97 9.31
C GLU A 89 1.89 23.16 9.43
N HIS A 90 1.15 22.07 9.20
CA HIS A 90 -0.31 22.04 9.25
C HIS A 90 -0.81 20.76 9.95
N ASP A 91 -2.00 20.83 10.50
CA ASP A 91 -2.64 19.68 11.10
C ASP A 91 -3.02 18.63 10.04
N PRO A 92 -2.88 17.34 10.33
CA PRO A 92 -3.26 16.28 9.40
C PRO A 92 -4.78 16.24 9.21
N VAL A 93 -5.22 15.99 7.99
CA VAL A 93 -6.61 15.78 7.63
C VAL A 93 -6.88 14.28 7.56
N PHE A 94 -7.83 13.79 8.34
CA PHE A 94 -8.22 12.38 8.36
C PHE A 94 -9.52 12.18 7.58
N ILE A 95 -9.49 11.28 6.58
CA ILE A 95 -10.67 10.86 5.83
C ILE A 95 -11.15 9.53 6.40
N LEU A 96 -12.20 9.56 7.20
CA LEU A 96 -12.77 8.38 7.84
C LEU A 96 -14.08 7.98 7.15
N GLY A 97 -14.23 6.71 6.85
CA GLY A 97 -15.43 6.20 6.21
C GLY A 97 -15.56 4.68 6.32
N HIS A 98 -16.77 4.19 6.10
CA HIS A 98 -17.01 2.75 5.97
C HIS A 98 -16.42 2.24 4.66
N TRP A 99 -16.10 0.94 4.60
CA TRP A 99 -15.61 0.32 3.38
C TRP A 99 -16.55 0.56 2.21
N ARG A 100 -15.96 0.83 1.05
CA ARG A 100 -16.69 1.09 -0.20
C ARG A 100 -17.64 2.28 -0.14
N SER A 101 -17.41 3.23 0.76
CA SER A 101 -18.14 4.49 0.84
C SER A 101 -17.55 5.60 -0.04
N GLY A 102 -16.47 5.31 -0.77
CA GLY A 102 -15.82 6.27 -1.66
C GLY A 102 -14.66 7.04 -1.03
N THR A 103 -14.09 6.57 0.08
CA THR A 103 -12.92 7.19 0.74
C THR A 103 -11.76 7.39 -0.21
N THR A 104 -11.44 6.40 -1.04
CA THR A 104 -10.39 6.51 -2.08
C THR A 104 -10.68 7.62 -3.08
N PHE A 105 -11.94 7.79 -3.49
CA PHE A 105 -12.32 8.88 -4.41
C PHE A 105 -12.13 10.24 -3.74
N VAL A 106 -12.58 10.40 -2.50
CA VAL A 106 -12.40 11.64 -1.73
C VAL A 106 -10.91 11.93 -1.53
N HIS A 107 -10.10 10.94 -1.17
CA HIS A 107 -8.64 11.06 -1.04
C HIS A 107 -7.99 11.54 -2.36
N ASN A 108 -8.39 10.96 -3.50
CA ASN A 108 -7.88 11.39 -4.81
C ASN A 108 -8.29 12.83 -5.16
N VAL A 109 -9.48 13.27 -4.76
CA VAL A 109 -9.92 14.67 -4.96
C VAL A 109 -9.06 15.63 -4.13
N PHE A 110 -8.81 15.30 -2.84
CA PHE A 110 -7.93 16.12 -1.99
C PHE A 110 -6.50 16.15 -2.52
N SER A 111 -5.97 15.04 -3.04
CA SER A 111 -4.61 14.98 -3.59
C SER A 111 -4.41 15.80 -4.86
N CYS A 112 -5.48 16.27 -5.52
CA CYS A 112 -5.38 17.21 -6.64
C CYS A 112 -5.06 18.64 -6.20
N ASP A 113 -5.24 18.97 -4.92
CA ASP A 113 -4.90 20.27 -4.36
C ASP A 113 -3.46 20.24 -3.81
N SER A 114 -2.60 21.09 -4.31
CA SER A 114 -1.17 21.19 -3.91
C SER A 114 -0.95 21.57 -2.45
N HIS A 115 -1.96 22.03 -1.73
CA HIS A 115 -1.87 22.30 -0.30
C HIS A 115 -1.86 21.03 0.57
N PHE A 116 -2.32 19.90 0.01
CA PHE A 116 -2.32 18.63 0.72
C PHE A 116 -1.17 17.73 0.28
N GLY A 117 -0.41 17.23 1.24
CA GLY A 117 0.50 16.13 1.03
C GLY A 117 -0.23 14.78 1.11
N TYR A 118 0.20 13.82 0.32
CA TYR A 118 -0.33 12.44 0.35
C TYR A 118 0.80 11.43 0.18
N ASN A 119 0.55 10.20 0.61
CA ASN A 119 1.46 9.10 0.35
C ASN A 119 1.17 8.47 -1.01
N THR A 120 2.22 8.20 -1.77
CA THR A 120 2.11 7.46 -3.04
C THR A 120 2.02 5.96 -2.80
N THR A 121 1.50 5.22 -3.78
CA THR A 121 1.46 3.74 -3.76
C THR A 121 2.84 3.15 -3.43
N TYR A 122 3.92 3.69 -4.01
CA TYR A 122 5.28 3.28 -3.66
C TYR A 122 5.59 3.45 -2.18
N GLN A 123 5.28 4.62 -1.61
CA GLN A 123 5.58 4.96 -0.22
C GLN A 123 4.79 4.09 0.77
N THR A 124 3.54 3.75 0.43
CA THR A 124 2.73 2.87 1.28
C THR A 124 3.18 1.42 1.23
N VAL A 125 3.69 0.95 0.09
CA VAL A 125 4.24 -0.41 -0.03
C VAL A 125 5.62 -0.51 0.65
N PHE A 126 6.45 0.53 0.54
CA PHE A 126 7.81 0.54 1.10
C PHE A 126 8.01 1.69 2.12
N PRO A 127 7.29 1.71 3.25
CA PRO A 127 7.35 2.82 4.20
C PRO A 127 8.74 3.01 4.81
N HIS A 128 9.49 1.93 5.02
CA HIS A 128 10.86 1.98 5.55
C HIS A 128 11.92 2.44 4.54
N LEU A 129 11.55 2.61 3.26
CA LEU A 129 12.40 3.10 2.17
C LEU A 129 11.69 4.17 1.33
N MET A 130 10.69 4.83 1.90
CA MET A 130 9.81 5.76 1.19
C MET A 130 10.54 6.96 0.57
N MET A 131 11.71 7.32 1.11
CA MET A 131 12.50 8.46 0.66
C MET A 131 13.84 8.06 0.02
N TRP A 132 14.34 6.85 0.30
CA TRP A 132 15.64 6.38 -0.17
C TRP A 132 15.49 5.38 -1.32
N GLY A 133 16.30 5.54 -2.36
CA GLY A 133 16.34 4.58 -3.49
C GLY A 133 15.09 4.57 -4.37
N GLN A 134 14.21 5.57 -4.27
CA GLN A 134 12.96 5.63 -5.02
C GLN A 134 13.06 5.30 -6.50
N PRO A 135 14.01 5.86 -7.30
CA PRO A 135 14.06 5.59 -8.73
C PRO A 135 14.24 4.10 -9.06
N PHE A 136 15.09 3.42 -8.29
CA PHE A 136 15.33 2.00 -8.47
C PHE A 136 14.11 1.15 -8.08
N PHE A 137 13.54 1.39 -6.90
CA PHE A 137 12.41 0.61 -6.40
C PHE A 137 11.13 0.89 -7.17
N LYS A 138 10.85 2.16 -7.54
CA LYS A 138 9.69 2.52 -8.36
C LYS A 138 9.72 1.84 -9.73
N LYS A 139 10.88 1.82 -10.39
CA LYS A 139 11.05 1.14 -11.68
C LYS A 139 10.75 -0.36 -11.58
N ASN A 140 11.26 -1.03 -10.56
CA ASN A 140 11.03 -2.46 -10.37
C ASN A 140 9.58 -2.75 -9.95
N MET A 141 9.00 -1.90 -9.11
CA MET A 141 7.60 -2.01 -8.69
C MET A 141 6.64 -1.81 -9.86
N SER A 142 6.86 -0.80 -10.71
CA SER A 142 5.99 -0.54 -11.88
C SER A 142 6.00 -1.70 -12.88
N TRP A 143 7.10 -2.43 -12.99
CA TRP A 143 7.17 -3.61 -13.84
C TRP A 143 6.37 -4.82 -13.29
N LEU A 144 6.23 -4.91 -11.96
CA LEU A 144 5.53 -6.02 -11.29
C LEU A 144 4.05 -5.72 -11.03
N MET A 145 3.68 -4.46 -11.03
CA MET A 145 2.36 -4.00 -10.62
C MET A 145 1.38 -4.03 -11.79
N PRO A 146 0.13 -4.50 -11.59
CA PRO A 146 -0.90 -4.39 -12.62
C PRO A 146 -1.31 -2.93 -12.82
N ASP A 147 -1.73 -2.57 -14.04
CA ASP A 147 -2.17 -1.21 -14.38
C ASP A 147 -3.47 -0.80 -13.65
N LYS A 148 -4.24 -1.78 -13.21
CA LYS A 148 -5.52 -1.56 -12.55
C LYS A 148 -5.64 -2.38 -11.27
N ARG A 149 -6.31 -1.78 -10.28
CA ARG A 149 -6.64 -2.45 -9.02
C ARG A 149 -7.69 -3.54 -9.28
N PRO A 150 -7.41 -4.81 -8.93
CA PRO A 150 -8.33 -5.91 -9.21
C PRO A 150 -9.72 -5.79 -8.55
N THR A 151 -9.82 -5.05 -7.44
CA THR A 151 -11.05 -4.95 -6.64
C THR A 151 -12.09 -3.98 -7.19
N ASP A 152 -11.67 -2.93 -7.90
CA ASP A 152 -12.56 -1.84 -8.34
C ASP A 152 -12.18 -1.24 -9.69
N ASN A 153 -11.21 -1.86 -10.36
CA ASN A 153 -10.74 -1.46 -11.68
C ASN A 153 -10.18 -0.03 -11.76
N MET A 154 -9.88 0.60 -10.61
CA MET A 154 -9.20 1.89 -10.55
C MET A 154 -7.77 1.77 -11.06
N GLU A 155 -7.30 2.83 -11.69
CA GLU A 155 -5.91 2.93 -12.14
C GLU A 155 -4.95 2.78 -10.95
N LEU A 156 -3.90 2.00 -11.15
CA LEU A 156 -2.89 1.74 -10.16
C LEU A 156 -1.51 2.05 -10.73
N ALA A 157 -0.86 3.06 -10.18
CA ALA A 157 0.51 3.41 -10.53
C ALA A 157 1.33 3.75 -9.29
N VAL A 158 2.64 3.66 -9.41
CA VAL A 158 3.57 3.83 -8.27
C VAL A 158 3.51 5.22 -7.63
N ASP A 159 3.15 6.23 -8.42
CA ASP A 159 3.08 7.64 -8.00
C ASP A 159 1.66 8.11 -7.68
N LEU A 160 0.64 7.28 -7.87
CA LEU A 160 -0.73 7.63 -7.51
C LEU A 160 -0.93 7.62 -5.99
N PRO A 161 -1.86 8.47 -5.48
CA PRO A 161 -2.25 8.49 -4.08
C PRO A 161 -2.70 7.12 -3.59
N GLN A 162 -2.35 6.75 -2.39
CA GLN A 162 -2.76 5.51 -1.76
C GLN A 162 -3.03 5.71 -0.27
N GLU A 163 -3.97 4.94 0.25
CA GLU A 163 -4.40 4.97 1.64
C GLU A 163 -3.26 4.60 2.60
N GLU A 164 -3.07 5.38 3.65
CA GLU A 164 -2.00 5.20 4.65
C GLU A 164 -2.11 3.87 5.40
N GLU A 165 -3.30 3.27 5.46
CA GLU A 165 -3.54 1.98 6.10
C GLU A 165 -2.66 0.87 5.50
N PHE A 166 -2.34 0.95 4.20
CA PHE A 166 -1.38 0.01 3.58
C PHE A 166 0.05 0.19 4.11
N ALA A 167 0.46 1.43 4.38
CA ALA A 167 1.75 1.70 5.02
C ALA A 167 1.76 1.17 6.46
N LEU A 168 0.70 1.43 7.22
CA LEU A 168 0.55 0.95 8.59
C LEU A 168 0.61 -0.58 8.67
N ALA A 169 0.00 -1.29 7.70
CA ALA A 169 0.08 -2.74 7.63
C ALA A 169 1.50 -3.29 7.46
N ASN A 170 2.41 -2.50 6.87
CA ASN A 170 3.83 -2.84 6.73
C ASN A 170 4.71 -2.37 7.91
N ILE A 171 4.21 -1.45 8.74
CA ILE A 171 4.94 -0.90 9.90
C ILE A 171 4.60 -1.65 11.20
N MET A 172 3.34 -2.07 11.35
CA MET A 172 2.85 -2.69 12.57
C MET A 172 1.95 -3.91 12.31
N PRO A 173 1.96 -4.94 13.19
CA PRO A 173 1.17 -6.15 12.98
C PRO A 173 -0.33 -5.97 13.29
N TYR A 174 -0.71 -4.92 14.01
CA TYR A 174 -2.07 -4.70 14.52
C TYR A 174 -2.85 -3.73 13.64
N THR A 175 -3.07 -4.11 12.38
CA THR A 175 -3.88 -3.33 11.44
C THR A 175 -4.96 -4.21 10.86
N TYR A 176 -6.00 -3.58 10.31
CA TYR A 176 -7.11 -4.30 9.69
C TYR A 176 -6.67 -5.28 8.59
N TYR A 177 -5.68 -4.92 7.80
CA TYR A 177 -5.20 -5.76 6.69
C TYR A 177 -4.35 -6.96 7.12
N ASN A 178 -4.01 -7.09 8.40
CA ASN A 178 -3.16 -8.15 8.94
C ASN A 178 -3.93 -9.21 9.75
N PHE A 179 -5.26 -9.09 9.84
CA PHE A 179 -6.13 -10.04 10.51
C PHE A 179 -6.63 -11.16 9.59
#